data_c5597599ce31bbf6a2fcbf23299144be
#
_entry.id   c5597599ce31bbf6a2fcbf23299144be
#
_cell.length_a   1.000
_cell.length_b   1.000
_cell.length_c   1.000
_cell.angle_alpha   90.00
_cell.angle_beta   90.00
_cell.angle_gamma   90.00
#
_symmetry.space_group_name_H-M   'P 1'
#
loop_
_entity.id
_entity.type
_entity.pdbx_description
1 polymer ?
#
loop_
_entity_poly.entity_id
_entity_poly.type
_entity_poly.pdbx_seq_one_letter_code
_entity_poly.pdbx_strand_id
1 'polypeptide(L)'
;MLIRFIVFFLLVTLSACGSKAQTTAPTPHIVVDQFGYLPELTKRAIIRNPKKGYDAGQSFTPSNRYAVIDTATGEAVFEGAPNIWNEGRIHEQSGDKVWWFDFSAVTAEGSYFIRDIERGVESHPFDIAADVYTPVLKAAFKTLYYQRAGFAKRAPYALPGYADGASHLGTGQDTEARLFSAKDDPATARDLRGGWYDAGDYNKYTIWTANYVRGLLHAYLENPSVWTDDFGIPESGNGVPDILDEVKWGLDWLERMQNDDGSMLSVMSLAEGSPPSAADGPSFYGPANTSASYGSAGAFAMAADVYARLPRYRKDAARYKTRAVKAWSWADANPNVIFKNNDPAFGSEGLAAGQQEVEGERLQKTILISAIYMHKITGQRQYAGRVEQIYSEINPITPWAADGFEGDIAPTLLYFSRMRGVSPRFKNRIRRDYQNILTGDNGLLSGVTYTEHAYAAPMGGYYWGSNSTASRRGSVFTQAALANMTGASKADYKNAGAGYLHYLHGVNPLGLVYLSNMERYGAERSVSEIYHAWFVNGSADYDSTITSTYGPAPGFLAGGPNPGYDRAECCKTTCGGFGAKVCKRPILSPPTGQPPLKSYAEFNDGWPLNSWSVTENSNGYQIAYLRLLSKYAR
;
A
#
# COMPACT_ATOMS: atom_id res chain seq x y z
N MET A 1 3.05 -10.30 74.64
CA MET A 1 2.73 -9.47 73.49
C MET A 1 3.54 -9.99 72.31
N LEU A 2 2.93 -10.88 71.52
CA LEU A 2 3.59 -11.64 70.46
C LEU A 2 3.40 -10.91 69.15
N ILE A 3 4.48 -10.43 68.52
CA ILE A 3 4.47 -9.84 67.19
C ILE A 3 4.71 -10.95 66.17
N ARG A 4 3.70 -11.24 65.34
CA ARG A 4 3.81 -12.17 64.20
C ARG A 4 4.36 -11.40 62.99
N PHE A 5 5.53 -11.81 62.49
CA PHE A 5 6.02 -11.42 61.18
C PHE A 5 5.36 -12.28 60.10
N ILE A 6 4.64 -11.64 59.16
CA ILE A 6 4.14 -12.28 57.94
C ILE A 6 5.18 -12.01 56.87
N VAL A 7 5.82 -13.09 56.37
CA VAL A 7 6.72 -13.04 55.22
C VAL A 7 5.87 -13.22 53.97
N PHE A 8 5.80 -12.19 53.13
CA PHE A 8 5.21 -12.27 51.81
C PHE A 8 6.26 -12.85 50.85
N PHE A 9 6.02 -14.05 50.35
CA PHE A 9 6.78 -14.61 49.23
C PHE A 9 6.24 -13.99 47.94
N LEU A 10 7.02 -13.12 47.31
CA LEU A 10 6.78 -12.62 45.95
C LEU A 10 7.26 -13.70 44.96
N LEU A 11 6.33 -14.43 44.35
CA LEU A 11 6.63 -15.29 43.22
C LEU A 11 6.89 -14.38 42.01
N VAL A 12 8.18 -14.18 41.69
CA VAL A 12 8.57 -13.60 40.41
C VAL A 12 8.51 -14.72 39.38
N THR A 13 7.47 -14.73 38.55
CA THR A 13 7.45 -15.55 37.33
C THR A 13 8.42 -14.93 36.32
N LEU A 14 9.60 -15.47 36.25
CA LEU A 14 10.50 -15.22 35.09
C LEU A 14 9.82 -15.86 33.86
N SER A 15 9.22 -15.04 33.02
CA SER A 15 8.96 -15.42 31.64
C SER A 15 10.32 -15.57 30.96
N ALA A 16 10.76 -16.80 30.78
CA ALA A 16 11.90 -17.12 29.95
C ALA A 16 11.51 -16.76 28.50
N CYS A 17 11.98 -15.62 28.03
CA CYS A 17 12.10 -15.38 26.57
C CYS A 17 13.08 -16.43 26.08
N GLY A 18 12.57 -17.52 25.46
CA GLY A 18 13.39 -18.52 24.82
C GLY A 18 14.22 -17.84 23.73
N SER A 19 15.54 -17.80 23.91
CA SER A 19 16.45 -17.40 22.85
C SER A 19 16.29 -18.37 21.69
N LYS A 20 15.86 -17.87 20.54
CA LYS A 20 15.82 -18.64 19.28
C LYS A 20 17.23 -19.22 19.04
N ALA A 21 17.32 -20.54 18.92
CA ALA A 21 18.60 -21.21 18.67
C ALA A 21 19.01 -21.11 17.19
N GLN A 22 19.19 -19.88 16.70
CA GLN A 22 19.81 -19.63 15.41
C GLN A 22 21.32 -19.64 15.60
N THR A 23 22.01 -20.55 14.95
CA THR A 23 23.46 -20.76 15.14
C THR A 23 24.33 -19.96 14.20
N THR A 24 23.76 -19.41 13.12
CA THR A 24 24.48 -18.63 12.10
C THR A 24 23.66 -17.43 11.63
N ALA A 25 24.32 -16.36 11.15
CA ALA A 25 23.63 -15.24 10.52
C ALA A 25 22.88 -15.71 9.25
N PRO A 26 21.66 -15.19 8.99
CA PRO A 26 20.89 -15.56 7.80
C PRO A 26 21.68 -15.30 6.50
N THR A 27 21.59 -16.25 5.56
CA THR A 27 22.22 -16.09 4.25
C THR A 27 21.31 -15.30 3.29
N PRO A 28 21.86 -14.41 2.44
CA PRO A 28 21.06 -13.73 1.41
C PRO A 28 20.66 -14.66 0.26
N HIS A 29 21.07 -15.93 0.29
CA HIS A 29 20.81 -16.91 -0.77
C HIS A 29 19.55 -17.75 -0.56
N ILE A 30 18.96 -17.75 0.64
CA ILE A 30 17.71 -18.45 0.95
C ILE A 30 16.70 -17.40 1.42
N VAL A 31 15.74 -17.05 0.57
CA VAL A 31 14.76 -16.02 0.88
C VAL A 31 13.38 -16.63 1.15
N VAL A 32 12.74 -16.12 2.21
CA VAL A 32 11.45 -16.57 2.75
C VAL A 32 10.57 -15.36 3.04
N ASP A 33 9.26 -15.58 3.22
CA ASP A 33 8.40 -14.60 3.88
C ASP A 33 8.82 -14.54 5.35
N GLN A 34 9.37 -13.40 5.79
CA GLN A 34 9.95 -13.28 7.12
C GLN A 34 8.90 -13.18 8.23
N PHE A 35 7.67 -12.77 7.90
CA PHE A 35 6.56 -12.90 8.87
C PHE A 35 6.11 -14.33 9.00
N GLY A 36 5.99 -15.04 7.86
CA GLY A 36 5.64 -16.44 7.82
C GLY A 36 4.58 -16.82 6.81
N TYR A 37 3.91 -17.91 7.08
CA TYR A 37 3.00 -18.56 6.13
C TYR A 37 1.74 -19.07 6.84
N LEU A 38 0.61 -19.01 6.13
CA LEU A 38 -0.60 -19.70 6.58
C LEU A 38 -0.44 -21.22 6.40
N PRO A 39 -0.90 -22.04 7.37
CA PRO A 39 -0.75 -23.50 7.31
C PRO A 39 -1.27 -24.14 6.02
N GLU A 40 -2.39 -23.66 5.49
CA GLU A 40 -3.10 -24.23 4.35
C GLU A 40 -2.63 -23.77 2.96
N LEU A 41 -1.74 -22.77 2.89
CA LEU A 41 -1.26 -22.25 1.61
C LEU A 41 0.05 -22.92 1.15
N THR A 42 0.36 -22.75 -0.12
CA THR A 42 1.67 -23.10 -0.67
C THR A 42 2.77 -22.31 0.03
N LYS A 43 3.77 -23.04 0.53
CA LYS A 43 4.94 -22.48 1.21
C LYS A 43 6.20 -22.82 0.43
N ARG A 44 6.91 -21.79 0.00
CA ARG A 44 8.09 -21.95 -0.85
C ARG A 44 9.19 -20.99 -0.41
N ALA A 45 10.37 -21.56 -0.14
CA ALA A 45 11.60 -20.78 -0.06
C ALA A 45 12.25 -20.71 -1.45
N ILE A 46 12.83 -19.56 -1.75
CA ILE A 46 13.58 -19.34 -2.99
C ILE A 46 15.07 -19.38 -2.67
N ILE A 47 15.80 -20.27 -3.37
CA ILE A 47 17.25 -20.35 -3.26
C ILE A 47 17.83 -19.68 -4.51
N ARG A 48 18.71 -18.71 -4.30
CA ARG A 48 19.20 -17.84 -5.37
C ARG A 48 20.72 -17.89 -5.51
N ASN A 49 21.17 -17.86 -6.76
CA ASN A 49 22.57 -17.67 -7.13
C ASN A 49 22.63 -16.47 -8.07
N PRO A 50 23.05 -15.28 -7.62
CA PRO A 50 23.10 -14.10 -8.44
C PRO A 50 24.12 -14.25 -9.56
N LYS A 51 23.72 -13.85 -10.79
CA LYS A 51 24.55 -13.88 -12.00
C LYS A 51 24.66 -12.50 -12.65
N LYS A 52 23.72 -11.61 -12.37
CA LYS A 52 23.69 -10.22 -12.84
C LYS A 52 23.28 -9.31 -11.69
N GLY A 53 23.73 -8.07 -11.73
CA GLY A 53 23.45 -7.04 -10.75
C GLY A 53 24.62 -6.82 -9.78
N TYR A 54 24.42 -5.95 -8.80
CA TYR A 54 25.43 -5.54 -7.83
C TYR A 54 26.00 -6.70 -7.01
N ASP A 55 25.24 -7.77 -6.84
CA ASP A 55 25.57 -8.97 -6.07
C ASP A 55 26.08 -10.15 -6.93
N ALA A 56 26.32 -9.94 -8.23
CA ALA A 56 26.75 -11.00 -9.15
C ALA A 56 28.04 -11.72 -8.73
N GLY A 57 28.88 -11.07 -7.93
CA GLY A 57 30.09 -11.66 -7.33
C GLY A 57 29.82 -12.62 -6.17
N GLN A 58 28.59 -12.64 -5.61
CA GLN A 58 28.22 -13.51 -4.48
C GLN A 58 27.73 -14.87 -5.01
N SER A 59 28.68 -15.69 -5.49
CA SER A 59 28.34 -16.99 -6.05
C SER A 59 27.86 -17.96 -4.98
N PHE A 60 26.76 -18.66 -5.23
CA PHE A 60 26.22 -19.70 -4.37
C PHE A 60 25.77 -20.91 -5.20
N THR A 61 26.20 -22.09 -4.79
CA THR A 61 25.73 -23.37 -5.39
C THR A 61 24.96 -24.12 -4.31
N PRO A 62 23.65 -24.29 -4.42
CA PRO A 62 22.87 -25.02 -3.43
C PRO A 62 23.30 -26.49 -3.36
N SER A 63 23.13 -27.11 -2.18
CA SER A 63 23.21 -28.56 -2.05
C SER A 63 21.90 -29.24 -2.51
N ASN A 64 21.85 -30.54 -2.42
CA ASN A 64 20.65 -31.32 -2.72
C ASN A 64 19.82 -31.65 -1.46
N ARG A 65 20.24 -31.16 -0.27
CA ARG A 65 19.58 -31.45 1.00
C ARG A 65 19.26 -30.20 1.76
N TYR A 66 17.98 -29.90 1.83
CA TYR A 66 17.42 -28.80 2.61
C TYR A 66 16.47 -29.32 3.67
N ALA A 67 16.39 -28.64 4.80
CA ALA A 67 15.45 -28.96 5.86
C ALA A 67 14.72 -27.72 6.35
N VAL A 68 13.48 -27.93 6.79
CA VAL A 68 12.74 -27.01 7.67
C VAL A 68 13.10 -27.41 9.09
N ILE A 69 13.70 -26.50 9.84
CA ILE A 69 14.15 -26.69 11.21
C ILE A 69 13.20 -25.98 12.16
N ASP A 70 12.70 -26.68 13.14
CA ASP A 70 11.95 -26.10 14.26
C ASP A 70 12.91 -25.32 15.16
N THR A 71 12.63 -24.03 15.40
CA THR A 71 13.53 -23.14 16.17
C THR A 71 13.59 -23.50 17.66
N ALA A 72 12.56 -24.14 18.20
CA ALA A 72 12.48 -24.49 19.61
C ALA A 72 13.27 -25.76 19.94
N THR A 73 13.22 -26.76 19.02
CA THR A 73 13.85 -28.06 19.22
C THR A 73 15.20 -28.20 18.51
N GLY A 74 15.42 -27.42 17.44
CA GLY A 74 16.56 -27.57 16.54
C GLY A 74 16.47 -28.80 15.62
N GLU A 75 15.35 -29.50 15.62
CA GLU A 75 15.13 -30.71 14.83
C GLU A 75 14.58 -30.40 13.44
N ALA A 76 14.92 -31.23 12.46
CA ALA A 76 14.33 -31.17 11.13
C ALA A 76 12.92 -31.76 11.14
N VAL A 77 11.91 -30.94 10.82
CA VAL A 77 10.50 -31.38 10.67
C VAL A 77 10.14 -31.76 9.24
N PHE A 78 10.96 -31.38 8.28
CA PHE A 78 10.82 -31.72 6.87
C PHE A 78 12.18 -31.65 6.19
N GLU A 79 12.49 -32.63 5.32
CA GLU A 79 13.68 -32.62 4.46
C GLU A 79 13.28 -32.83 3.00
N GLY A 80 14.03 -32.23 2.08
CA GLY A 80 13.82 -32.36 0.66
C GLY A 80 14.95 -31.79 -0.18
N ALA A 81 14.87 -32.01 -1.48
CA ALA A 81 15.76 -31.39 -2.46
C ALA A 81 15.08 -30.15 -3.10
N PRO A 82 15.82 -29.08 -3.38
CA PRO A 82 15.28 -27.95 -4.10
C PRO A 82 15.16 -28.28 -5.61
N ASN A 83 14.09 -27.82 -6.24
CA ASN A 83 13.85 -27.97 -7.66
C ASN A 83 14.41 -26.78 -8.43
N ILE A 84 15.23 -27.03 -9.45
CA ILE A 84 15.77 -25.97 -10.29
C ILE A 84 14.64 -25.31 -11.09
N TRP A 85 14.57 -23.98 -11.00
CA TRP A 85 13.60 -23.22 -11.75
C TRP A 85 13.97 -23.15 -13.23
N ASN A 86 13.00 -23.39 -14.11
CA ASN A 86 13.07 -23.22 -15.56
C ASN A 86 14.39 -23.76 -16.16
N GLU A 87 14.71 -25.02 -15.85
CA GLU A 87 15.90 -25.74 -16.35
C GLU A 87 17.22 -25.02 -16.08
N GLY A 88 17.25 -24.12 -15.08
CA GLY A 88 18.43 -23.36 -14.70
C GLY A 88 18.70 -22.11 -15.52
N ARG A 89 17.73 -21.63 -16.29
CA ARG A 89 17.80 -20.31 -16.93
C ARG A 89 17.99 -19.22 -15.88
N ILE A 90 18.70 -18.17 -16.26
CA ILE A 90 18.79 -16.96 -15.44
C ILE A 90 17.47 -16.21 -15.58
N HIS A 91 16.82 -15.90 -14.47
CA HIS A 91 15.62 -15.08 -14.46
C HIS A 91 15.98 -13.65 -14.84
N GLU A 92 15.42 -13.16 -15.93
CA GLU A 92 15.83 -11.89 -16.56
C GLU A 92 15.63 -10.70 -15.65
N GLN A 93 14.49 -10.63 -14.95
CA GLN A 93 14.15 -9.50 -14.08
C GLN A 93 14.96 -9.44 -12.79
N SER A 94 15.50 -10.56 -12.29
CA SER A 94 16.36 -10.58 -11.10
C SER A 94 17.84 -10.75 -11.39
N GLY A 95 18.18 -11.31 -12.55
CA GLY A 95 19.56 -11.70 -12.85
C GLY A 95 20.04 -12.94 -12.08
N ASP A 96 19.15 -13.71 -11.47
CA ASP A 96 19.48 -14.86 -10.63
C ASP A 96 19.22 -16.19 -11.34
N LYS A 97 20.04 -17.18 -11.07
CA LYS A 97 19.71 -18.59 -11.23
C LYS A 97 19.04 -19.05 -9.95
N VAL A 98 17.89 -19.74 -10.06
CA VAL A 98 16.97 -19.94 -8.94
C VAL A 98 16.59 -21.41 -8.78
N TRP A 99 16.37 -21.83 -7.54
CA TRP A 99 15.76 -23.10 -7.15
C TRP A 99 14.61 -22.86 -6.20
N TRP A 100 13.61 -23.71 -6.24
CA TRP A 100 12.45 -23.69 -5.36
C TRP A 100 12.51 -24.83 -4.35
N PHE A 101 12.41 -24.51 -3.09
CA PHE A 101 12.23 -25.48 -2.02
C PHE A 101 10.81 -25.39 -1.50
N ASP A 102 9.98 -26.36 -1.90
CA ASP A 102 8.58 -26.44 -1.50
C ASP A 102 8.48 -27.24 -0.19
N PHE A 103 7.95 -26.59 0.83
CA PHE A 103 7.70 -27.18 2.15
C PHE A 103 6.23 -27.06 2.56
N SER A 104 5.31 -27.02 1.59
CA SER A 104 3.86 -26.90 1.81
C SER A 104 3.30 -28.00 2.72
N ALA A 105 3.97 -29.15 2.79
CA ALA A 105 3.61 -30.27 3.67
C ALA A 105 3.76 -29.94 5.17
N VAL A 106 4.57 -28.92 5.55
CA VAL A 106 4.68 -28.46 6.93
C VAL A 106 3.49 -27.59 7.25
N THR A 107 2.54 -28.11 8.03
CA THR A 107 1.30 -27.41 8.40
C THR A 107 1.17 -27.15 9.89
N ALA A 108 2.08 -27.71 10.70
CA ALA A 108 2.10 -27.47 12.13
C ALA A 108 2.45 -26.01 12.42
N GLU A 109 1.73 -25.42 13.36
CA GLU A 109 2.04 -24.06 13.82
C GLU A 109 3.33 -24.09 14.65
N GLY A 110 4.17 -23.07 14.45
CA GLY A 110 5.47 -22.94 15.10
C GLY A 110 6.38 -21.95 14.39
N SER A 111 7.59 -21.78 14.95
CA SER A 111 8.65 -20.95 14.35
C SER A 111 9.70 -21.82 13.71
N TYR A 112 10.10 -21.47 12.50
CA TYR A 112 10.96 -22.30 11.66
C TYR A 112 12.01 -21.45 10.92
N PHE A 113 13.02 -22.13 10.39
CA PHE A 113 13.92 -21.59 9.36
C PHE A 113 14.31 -22.72 8.38
N ILE A 114 14.81 -22.32 7.20
CA ILE A 114 15.31 -23.27 6.20
C ILE A 114 16.82 -23.38 6.34
N ARG A 115 17.35 -24.59 6.34
CA ARG A 115 18.79 -24.89 6.36
C ARG A 115 19.21 -25.70 5.14
N ASP A 116 20.27 -25.25 4.46
CA ASP A 116 21.05 -26.10 3.57
C ASP A 116 21.92 -27.00 4.45
N ILE A 117 21.60 -28.29 4.51
CA ILE A 117 22.20 -29.25 5.46
C ILE A 117 23.70 -29.43 5.21
N GLU A 118 24.11 -29.48 3.95
CA GLU A 118 25.52 -29.74 3.61
C GLU A 118 26.41 -28.49 3.74
N ARG A 119 25.81 -27.30 3.60
CA ARG A 119 26.55 -26.04 3.66
C ARG A 119 26.45 -25.34 5.01
N GLY A 120 25.48 -25.72 5.84
CA GLY A 120 25.27 -25.14 7.16
C GLY A 120 24.80 -23.67 7.11
N VAL A 121 24.21 -23.21 6.00
CA VAL A 121 23.66 -21.85 5.88
C VAL A 121 22.15 -21.86 6.04
N GLU A 122 21.61 -20.76 6.59
CA GLU A 122 20.22 -20.68 7.06
C GLU A 122 19.49 -19.48 6.47
N SER A 123 18.16 -19.55 6.34
CA SER A 123 17.30 -18.44 6.03
C SER A 123 17.07 -17.55 7.26
N HIS A 124 16.42 -16.39 7.08
CA HIS A 124 15.72 -15.74 8.17
C HIS A 124 14.68 -16.69 8.79
N PRO A 125 14.39 -16.58 10.09
CA PRO A 125 13.31 -17.30 10.72
C PRO A 125 11.95 -16.80 10.21
N PHE A 126 10.93 -17.65 10.30
CA PHE A 126 9.54 -17.35 9.96
C PHE A 126 8.58 -18.19 10.78
N ASP A 127 7.34 -17.74 10.92
CA ASP A 127 6.32 -18.50 11.61
C ASP A 127 5.36 -19.21 10.63
N ILE A 128 4.82 -20.34 11.02
CA ILE A 128 3.63 -20.92 10.39
C ILE A 128 2.52 -20.79 11.43
N ALA A 129 1.51 -19.94 11.16
CA ALA A 129 0.39 -19.75 12.08
C ALA A 129 -0.85 -19.24 11.32
N ALA A 130 -2.02 -19.53 11.87
CA ALA A 130 -3.28 -19.11 11.26
C ALA A 130 -3.47 -17.58 11.30
N ASP A 131 -2.89 -16.88 12.26
CA ASP A 131 -3.02 -15.44 12.49
C ASP A 131 -1.71 -14.66 12.22
N VAL A 132 -0.74 -15.28 11.55
CA VAL A 132 0.61 -14.73 11.31
C VAL A 132 0.63 -13.31 10.73
N TYR A 133 -0.37 -12.97 9.93
CA TYR A 133 -0.47 -11.65 9.31
C TYR A 133 -1.32 -10.64 10.09
N THR A 134 -1.98 -11.02 11.17
CA THR A 134 -2.83 -10.10 11.95
C THR A 134 -2.03 -8.97 12.62
N PRO A 135 -0.88 -9.21 13.26
CA PRO A 135 -0.03 -8.13 13.78
C PRO A 135 0.50 -7.21 12.67
N VAL A 136 0.83 -7.76 11.51
CA VAL A 136 1.31 -7.01 10.35
C VAL A 136 0.21 -6.10 9.80
N LEU A 137 -1.04 -6.61 9.71
CA LEU A 137 -2.20 -5.83 9.29
C LEU A 137 -2.45 -4.65 10.22
N LYS A 138 -2.37 -4.85 11.55
CA LYS A 138 -2.54 -3.78 12.54
C LYS A 138 -1.43 -2.72 12.41
N ALA A 139 -0.18 -3.13 12.26
CA ALA A 139 0.95 -2.21 12.08
C ALA A 139 0.81 -1.40 10.78
N ALA A 140 0.51 -2.07 9.67
CA ALA A 140 0.35 -1.44 8.37
C ALA A 140 -0.88 -0.50 8.33
N PHE A 141 -1.97 -0.83 9.00
CA PHE A 141 -3.14 0.04 9.10
C PHE A 141 -2.84 1.31 9.92
N LYS A 142 -2.03 1.20 10.96
CA LYS A 142 -1.68 2.34 11.83
C LYS A 142 -0.93 3.44 11.11
N THR A 143 -0.33 3.19 9.95
CA THR A 143 0.31 4.23 9.13
C THR A 143 -0.68 5.32 8.70
N LEU A 144 -1.94 4.97 8.45
CA LEU A 144 -3.00 5.95 8.13
C LEU A 144 -3.24 6.91 9.30
N TYR A 145 -3.23 6.42 10.55
CA TYR A 145 -3.30 7.27 11.73
C TYR A 145 -2.13 8.25 11.82
N TYR A 146 -0.90 7.82 11.48
CA TYR A 146 0.25 8.73 11.44
C TYR A 146 0.14 9.77 10.31
N GLN A 147 -0.53 9.45 9.22
CA GLN A 147 -0.78 10.38 8.10
C GLN A 147 -1.95 11.35 8.32
N ARG A 148 -2.73 11.23 9.40
CA ARG A 148 -3.82 12.18 9.70
C ARG A 148 -3.27 13.59 9.87
N ALA A 149 -3.74 14.56 9.06
CA ALA A 149 -3.43 15.97 9.18
C ALA A 149 -4.28 16.65 10.26
N GLY A 150 -3.74 17.64 10.95
CA GLY A 150 -4.51 18.40 11.95
C GLY A 150 -4.92 17.60 13.18
N PHE A 151 -4.19 16.51 13.50
CA PHE A 151 -4.53 15.60 14.58
C PHE A 151 -3.31 15.24 15.42
N ALA A 152 -3.41 15.35 16.74
CA ALA A 152 -2.32 15.02 17.65
C ALA A 152 -2.12 13.51 17.76
N LYS A 153 -0.88 13.04 17.58
CA LYS A 153 -0.48 11.65 17.79
C LYS A 153 -0.06 11.48 19.24
N ARG A 154 -0.84 10.75 20.03
CA ARG A 154 -0.64 10.62 21.48
C ARG A 154 -0.68 9.16 21.94
N ALA A 155 0.06 8.85 22.99
CA ALA A 155 -0.09 7.58 23.68
C ALA A 155 -1.54 7.39 24.19
N PRO A 156 -2.08 6.16 24.22
CA PRO A 156 -1.43 4.88 23.88
C PRO A 156 -1.43 4.55 22.37
N TYR A 157 -2.05 5.38 21.53
CA TYR A 157 -2.25 5.13 20.10
C TYR A 157 -0.99 5.34 19.27
N ALA A 158 -0.21 6.39 19.55
CA ALA A 158 1.12 6.54 18.99
C ALA A 158 2.12 5.66 19.74
N LEU A 159 2.98 4.97 18.99
CA LEU A 159 4.09 4.21 19.58
C LEU A 159 5.07 5.19 20.26
N PRO A 160 5.84 4.71 21.24
CA PRO A 160 6.92 5.51 21.85
C PRO A 160 7.84 6.07 20.78
N GLY A 161 8.14 7.38 20.87
CA GLY A 161 8.95 8.10 19.88
C GLY A 161 8.16 8.76 18.76
N TYR A 162 6.93 8.33 18.46
CA TYR A 162 6.12 8.87 17.36
C TYR A 162 4.93 9.73 17.83
N ALA A 163 4.95 10.16 19.09
CA ALA A 163 3.99 11.15 19.59
C ALA A 163 4.32 12.54 19.01
N ASP A 164 3.29 13.26 18.59
CA ASP A 164 3.42 14.60 18.02
C ASP A 164 2.18 15.46 18.31
N GLY A 165 2.33 16.78 18.26
CA GLY A 165 1.24 17.74 18.37
C GLY A 165 0.25 17.68 17.18
N ALA A 166 -0.85 18.42 17.29
CA ALA A 166 -1.71 18.65 16.14
C ALA A 166 -0.98 19.58 15.13
N SER A 167 -0.78 19.08 13.92
CA SER A 167 -0.06 19.78 12.85
C SER A 167 -0.98 20.70 12.04
N HIS A 168 -0.43 21.73 11.40
CA HIS A 168 -1.13 22.57 10.42
C HIS A 168 -2.42 23.24 10.94
N LEU A 169 -2.47 23.60 12.23
CA LEU A 169 -3.59 24.33 12.84
C LEU A 169 -3.20 25.73 13.33
N GLY A 170 -2.01 26.24 12.97
CA GLY A 170 -1.55 27.57 13.26
C GLY A 170 -2.21 28.65 12.36
N THR A 171 -1.85 29.89 12.59
CA THR A 171 -2.35 31.04 11.80
C THR A 171 -2.01 30.88 10.33
N GLY A 172 -3.00 31.08 9.45
CA GLY A 172 -2.85 30.94 8.00
C GLY A 172 -2.70 29.50 7.49
N GLN A 173 -2.80 28.50 8.39
CA GLN A 173 -2.76 27.08 8.02
C GLN A 173 -4.16 26.54 7.68
N ASP A 174 -4.40 25.24 7.82
CA ASP A 174 -5.58 24.53 7.32
C ASP A 174 -6.93 25.09 7.77
N THR A 175 -7.00 25.72 8.96
CA THR A 175 -8.23 26.38 9.44
C THR A 175 -8.53 27.70 8.74
N GLU A 176 -7.53 28.27 8.06
CA GLU A 176 -7.56 29.56 7.37
C GLU A 176 -6.92 29.46 5.98
N ALA A 177 -6.95 28.24 5.37
CA ALA A 177 -6.35 27.97 4.07
C ALA A 177 -6.91 28.92 3.00
N ARG A 178 -6.04 29.49 2.15
CA ARG A 178 -6.44 30.46 1.13
C ARG A 178 -6.36 29.89 -0.27
N LEU A 179 -7.16 30.47 -1.17
CA LEU A 179 -7.10 30.14 -2.59
C LEU A 179 -5.72 30.54 -3.14
N PHE A 180 -5.03 29.60 -3.79
CA PHE A 180 -3.65 29.80 -4.26
C PHE A 180 -3.48 30.98 -5.21
N SER A 181 -4.48 31.25 -6.07
CA SER A 181 -4.50 32.41 -6.98
C SER A 181 -4.84 33.73 -6.28
N ALA A 182 -5.21 33.71 -4.99
CA ALA A 182 -5.58 34.87 -4.20
C ALA A 182 -5.03 34.75 -2.75
N LYS A 183 -3.73 34.49 -2.62
CA LYS A 183 -3.04 34.16 -1.35
C LYS A 183 -3.21 35.25 -0.28
N ASP A 184 -3.31 36.50 -0.70
CA ASP A 184 -3.39 37.66 0.20
C ASP A 184 -4.84 38.09 0.49
N ASP A 185 -5.84 37.48 -0.16
CA ASP A 185 -7.24 37.81 0.04
C ASP A 185 -7.85 37.02 1.21
N PRO A 186 -8.13 37.62 2.37
CA PRO A 186 -8.73 36.96 3.51
C PRO A 186 -10.17 36.49 3.25
N ALA A 187 -10.85 36.99 2.24
CA ALA A 187 -12.20 36.54 1.88
C ALA A 187 -12.21 35.13 1.30
N THR A 188 -11.05 34.61 0.85
CA THR A 188 -10.90 33.25 0.36
C THR A 188 -10.57 32.25 1.47
N ALA A 189 -10.40 32.68 2.72
CA ALA A 189 -10.05 31.81 3.83
C ALA A 189 -11.12 30.76 4.09
N ARG A 190 -10.72 29.49 4.22
CA ARG A 190 -11.58 28.35 4.48
C ARG A 190 -11.00 27.41 5.52
N ASP A 191 -11.87 26.80 6.32
CA ASP A 191 -11.51 25.70 7.21
C ASP A 191 -11.49 24.37 6.44
N LEU A 192 -10.30 23.96 6.03
CA LEU A 192 -10.03 22.72 5.28
C LEU A 192 -9.14 21.75 6.07
N ARG A 193 -9.20 21.82 7.42
CA ARG A 193 -8.44 20.93 8.31
C ARG A 193 -8.87 19.48 8.19
N GLY A 194 -7.99 18.56 8.58
CA GLY A 194 -8.22 17.12 8.56
C GLY A 194 -7.75 16.45 7.27
N GLY A 195 -8.24 15.25 7.02
CA GLY A 195 -7.76 14.39 5.93
C GLY A 195 -6.39 13.79 6.22
N TRP A 196 -5.81 13.18 5.21
CA TRP A 196 -4.49 12.56 5.28
C TRP A 196 -3.49 13.31 4.40
N TYR A 197 -2.24 13.39 4.84
CA TYR A 197 -1.12 13.62 3.95
C TYR A 197 -1.06 12.50 2.92
N ASP A 198 -0.77 12.82 1.68
CA ASP A 198 -0.84 11.87 0.57
C ASP A 198 0.26 10.81 0.61
N ALA A 199 1.48 11.25 0.73
CA ALA A 199 2.67 10.43 0.54
C ALA A 199 3.81 10.87 1.48
N GLY A 200 5.02 11.02 0.97
CA GLY A 200 6.17 11.53 1.69
C GLY A 200 6.11 13.04 1.94
N ASP A 201 5.31 13.77 1.20
CA ASP A 201 4.99 15.18 1.43
C ASP A 201 3.72 15.38 2.28
N TYR A 202 3.36 16.62 2.58
CA TYR A 202 2.16 16.95 3.35
C TYR A 202 1.00 17.48 2.50
N ASN A 203 1.05 17.34 1.17
CA ASN A 203 -0.04 17.73 0.31
C ASN A 203 -1.26 16.82 0.47
N LYS A 204 -2.45 17.35 0.15
CA LYS A 204 -3.71 16.61 0.19
C LYS A 204 -4.45 16.79 -1.14
N TYR A 205 -4.83 15.69 -1.78
CA TYR A 205 -5.43 15.67 -3.11
C TYR A 205 -6.84 15.09 -3.06
N THR A 206 -7.84 15.82 -3.55
CA THR A 206 -9.25 15.43 -3.41
C THR A 206 -9.56 14.12 -4.15
N ILE A 207 -9.13 13.99 -5.40
CA ILE A 207 -9.43 12.78 -6.17
C ILE A 207 -8.69 11.55 -5.61
N TRP A 208 -7.47 11.74 -5.09
CA TRP A 208 -6.72 10.64 -4.48
C TRP A 208 -7.32 10.23 -3.14
N THR A 209 -7.69 11.19 -2.28
CA THR A 209 -8.42 10.90 -1.04
C THR A 209 -9.74 10.16 -1.32
N ALA A 210 -10.47 10.54 -2.38
CA ALA A 210 -11.67 9.81 -2.81
C ALA A 210 -11.35 8.35 -3.21
N ASN A 211 -10.19 8.12 -3.86
CA ASN A 211 -9.71 6.76 -4.17
C ASN A 211 -9.34 5.99 -2.89
N TYR A 212 -8.72 6.65 -1.90
CA TYR A 212 -8.37 6.05 -0.60
C TYR A 212 -9.61 5.59 0.16
N VAL A 213 -10.61 6.44 0.25
CA VAL A 213 -11.92 6.11 0.83
C VAL A 213 -12.51 4.86 0.16
N ARG A 214 -12.54 4.81 -1.18
CA ARG A 214 -13.08 3.64 -1.90
C ARG A 214 -12.24 2.39 -1.69
N GLY A 215 -10.91 2.52 -1.70
CA GLY A 215 -9.99 1.40 -1.46
C GLY A 215 -10.17 0.76 -0.09
N LEU A 216 -10.28 1.57 0.96
CA LEU A 216 -10.54 1.11 2.34
C LEU A 216 -11.93 0.47 2.46
N LEU A 217 -12.96 1.07 1.86
CA LEU A 217 -14.30 0.49 1.82
C LEU A 217 -14.34 -0.86 1.07
N HIS A 218 -13.55 -1.02 0.00
CA HIS A 218 -13.37 -2.32 -0.65
C HIS A 218 -12.69 -3.33 0.26
N ALA A 219 -11.60 -2.94 0.93
CA ALA A 219 -10.90 -3.82 1.87
C ALA A 219 -11.85 -4.34 2.95
N TYR A 220 -12.70 -3.44 3.50
CA TYR A 220 -13.74 -3.81 4.46
C TYR A 220 -14.78 -4.77 3.87
N LEU A 221 -15.38 -4.43 2.72
CA LEU A 221 -16.46 -5.24 2.12
C LEU A 221 -15.99 -6.62 1.66
N GLU A 222 -14.73 -6.78 1.33
CA GLU A 222 -14.14 -8.01 0.82
C GLU A 222 -13.79 -9.01 1.91
N ASN A 223 -13.48 -8.55 3.12
CA ASN A 223 -13.26 -9.38 4.31
C ASN A 223 -13.60 -8.60 5.59
N PRO A 224 -14.88 -8.40 5.92
CA PRO A 224 -15.25 -7.56 7.07
C PRO A 224 -14.84 -8.14 8.43
N SER A 225 -14.61 -9.45 8.54
CA SER A 225 -14.32 -10.12 9.82
C SER A 225 -12.95 -9.80 10.41
N VAL A 226 -11.98 -9.40 9.58
CA VAL A 226 -10.62 -9.08 10.06
C VAL A 226 -10.48 -7.64 10.55
N TRP A 227 -11.44 -6.80 10.21
CA TRP A 227 -11.46 -5.40 10.61
C TRP A 227 -12.22 -5.23 11.93
N THR A 228 -11.53 -5.46 13.01
CA THR A 228 -12.06 -5.36 14.37
C THR A 228 -12.04 -3.91 14.88
N ASP A 229 -12.50 -3.70 16.12
CA ASP A 229 -12.55 -2.39 16.81
C ASP A 229 -11.40 -2.28 17.85
N ASP A 230 -10.19 -2.76 17.47
CA ASP A 230 -9.01 -2.83 18.34
C ASP A 230 -7.66 -2.64 17.62
N PHE A 231 -7.65 -1.90 16.52
CA PHE A 231 -6.41 -1.59 15.78
C PHE A 231 -5.54 -0.53 16.45
N GLY A 232 -6.00 0.01 17.59
CA GLY A 232 -5.25 0.94 18.42
C GLY A 232 -5.18 2.35 17.81
N ILE A 233 -6.29 2.84 17.28
CA ILE A 233 -6.55 4.25 16.96
C ILE A 233 -7.43 4.88 18.06
N PRO A 234 -7.56 6.21 18.12
CA PRO A 234 -8.37 6.87 19.16
C PRO A 234 -9.83 6.46 19.21
N GLU A 235 -10.38 6.00 18.11
CA GLU A 235 -11.77 5.55 17.97
C GLU A 235 -11.96 4.10 18.41
N SER A 236 -10.90 3.29 18.55
CA SER A 236 -10.99 1.87 18.96
C SER A 236 -11.82 1.68 20.24
N GLY A 237 -12.66 0.66 20.25
CA GLY A 237 -13.55 0.34 21.37
C GLY A 237 -14.90 1.06 21.31
N ASN A 238 -15.24 1.73 20.20
CA ASN A 238 -16.49 2.47 20.06
C ASN A 238 -17.66 1.64 19.49
N GLY A 239 -17.45 0.37 19.17
CA GLY A 239 -18.42 -0.55 18.59
C GLY A 239 -18.49 -0.48 17.06
N VAL A 240 -17.53 0.16 16.41
CA VAL A 240 -17.40 0.27 14.94
C VAL A 240 -16.03 -0.26 14.53
N PRO A 241 -15.92 -1.06 13.46
CA PRO A 241 -14.61 -1.45 12.94
C PRO A 241 -13.73 -0.24 12.64
N ASP A 242 -12.51 -0.22 13.16
CA ASP A 242 -11.58 0.91 13.06
C ASP A 242 -11.31 1.38 11.62
N ILE A 243 -11.37 0.47 10.65
CA ILE A 243 -11.26 0.86 9.23
C ILE A 243 -12.38 1.81 8.79
N LEU A 244 -13.58 1.69 9.34
CA LEU A 244 -14.69 2.59 9.02
C LEU A 244 -14.53 3.94 9.72
N ASP A 245 -13.97 3.99 10.92
CA ASP A 245 -13.61 5.25 11.56
C ASP A 245 -12.51 5.98 10.79
N GLU A 246 -11.51 5.24 10.29
CA GLU A 246 -10.47 5.82 9.43
C GLU A 246 -11.04 6.32 8.08
N VAL A 247 -11.96 5.58 7.46
CA VAL A 247 -12.70 6.04 6.28
C VAL A 247 -13.47 7.33 6.57
N LYS A 248 -14.09 7.40 7.74
CA LYS A 248 -14.83 8.61 8.15
C LYS A 248 -13.91 9.82 8.26
N TRP A 249 -12.67 9.66 8.74
CA TRP A 249 -11.67 10.73 8.77
C TRP A 249 -11.46 11.37 7.38
N GLY A 250 -11.29 10.55 6.35
CA GLY A 250 -11.16 11.02 4.97
C GLY A 250 -12.43 11.66 4.41
N LEU A 251 -13.61 11.07 4.74
CA LEU A 251 -14.91 11.62 4.32
C LEU A 251 -15.19 12.99 4.94
N ASP A 252 -14.85 13.19 6.22
CA ASP A 252 -15.04 14.48 6.90
C ASP A 252 -14.20 15.59 6.24
N TRP A 253 -13.01 15.26 5.73
CA TRP A 253 -12.22 16.20 4.95
C TRP A 253 -12.82 16.44 3.55
N LEU A 254 -13.25 15.40 2.83
CA LEU A 254 -13.93 15.56 1.54
C LEU A 254 -15.20 16.42 1.65
N GLU A 255 -15.94 16.35 2.76
CA GLU A 255 -17.08 17.24 3.02
C GLU A 255 -16.66 18.71 3.11
N ARG A 256 -15.48 19.01 3.69
CA ARG A 256 -14.95 20.40 3.75
C ARG A 256 -14.50 20.90 2.39
N MET A 257 -14.01 20.01 1.54
CA MET A 257 -13.60 20.32 0.16
C MET A 257 -14.77 20.50 -0.80
N GLN A 258 -16.02 20.20 -0.39
CA GLN A 258 -17.21 20.41 -1.22
C GLN A 258 -17.78 21.81 -1.04
N ASN A 259 -17.99 22.52 -2.14
CA ASN A 259 -18.73 23.78 -2.20
C ASN A 259 -20.24 23.55 -2.08
N ASP A 260 -20.99 24.61 -1.76
CA ASP A 260 -22.46 24.54 -1.61
C ASP A 260 -23.19 24.15 -2.90
N ASP A 261 -22.65 24.50 -4.07
CA ASP A 261 -23.14 24.10 -5.38
C ASP A 261 -22.86 22.62 -5.73
N GLY A 262 -22.05 21.95 -4.92
CA GLY A 262 -21.69 20.54 -5.08
C GLY A 262 -20.31 20.33 -5.71
N SER A 263 -19.67 21.35 -6.27
CA SER A 263 -18.31 21.22 -6.82
C SER A 263 -17.29 20.86 -5.73
N MET A 264 -16.20 20.22 -6.14
CA MET A 264 -15.13 19.80 -5.22
C MET A 264 -13.84 20.56 -5.51
N LEU A 265 -13.27 21.19 -4.48
CA LEU A 265 -11.93 21.77 -4.55
C LEU A 265 -10.90 20.67 -4.88
N SER A 266 -9.87 21.02 -5.66
CA SER A 266 -8.97 20.04 -6.27
C SER A 266 -7.87 19.51 -5.33
N VAL A 267 -7.21 20.38 -4.59
CA VAL A 267 -5.96 20.08 -3.88
C VAL A 267 -5.71 21.05 -2.74
N MET A 268 -4.92 20.63 -1.74
CA MET A 268 -4.28 21.51 -0.77
C MET A 268 -2.77 21.30 -0.76
N SER A 269 -2.01 22.37 -0.59
CA SER A 269 -0.57 22.38 -0.36
C SER A 269 -0.29 22.92 1.03
N LEU A 270 0.50 22.18 1.80
CA LEU A 270 0.84 22.46 3.18
C LEU A 270 2.36 22.60 3.33
N ALA A 271 2.79 23.33 4.36
CA ALA A 271 4.21 23.42 4.69
C ALA A 271 4.76 22.10 5.23
N GLU A 272 6.04 21.85 5.00
CA GLU A 272 6.74 20.69 5.53
C GLU A 272 7.30 20.97 6.94
N GLY A 273 7.43 19.92 7.75
CA GLY A 273 8.01 19.96 9.09
C GLY A 273 8.34 18.57 9.61
N SER A 274 9.38 18.46 10.43
CA SER A 274 9.80 17.21 11.06
C SER A 274 10.02 17.43 12.58
N PRO A 275 9.09 16.94 13.44
CA PRO A 275 7.83 16.26 13.14
C PRO A 275 6.79 17.18 12.50
N PRO A 276 5.65 16.66 12.01
CA PRO A 276 4.63 17.48 11.31
C PRO A 276 4.13 18.70 12.06
N SER A 277 4.05 18.66 13.39
CA SER A 277 3.66 19.81 14.22
C SER A 277 4.65 20.97 14.20
N ALA A 278 5.86 20.76 13.69
CA ALA A 278 6.85 21.83 13.51
C ALA A 278 6.65 22.67 12.23
N ALA A 279 5.71 22.27 11.36
CA ALA A 279 5.41 23.03 10.15
C ALA A 279 4.76 24.38 10.48
N ASP A 280 5.30 25.47 9.94
CA ASP A 280 4.93 26.86 10.29
C ASP A 280 4.49 27.72 9.08
N GLY A 281 4.56 27.19 7.86
CA GLY A 281 4.13 27.88 6.65
C GLY A 281 2.62 27.81 6.41
N PRO A 282 2.07 28.71 5.53
CA PRO A 282 0.64 28.76 5.22
C PRO A 282 0.16 27.57 4.39
N SER A 283 -1.14 27.27 4.49
CA SER A 283 -1.83 26.30 3.64
C SER A 283 -2.59 26.99 2.51
N PHE A 284 -2.51 26.40 1.31
CA PHE A 284 -3.21 26.90 0.13
C PHE A 284 -4.06 25.79 -0.51
N TYR A 285 -5.15 26.21 -1.19
CA TYR A 285 -5.99 25.28 -1.93
C TYR A 285 -6.17 25.69 -3.40
N GLY A 286 -6.42 24.71 -4.27
CA GLY A 286 -6.77 24.91 -5.67
C GLY A 286 -8.28 25.04 -5.88
N PRO A 287 -8.73 25.63 -7.02
CA PRO A 287 -10.14 25.75 -7.36
C PRO A 287 -10.81 24.37 -7.56
N ALA A 288 -12.13 24.39 -7.69
CA ALA A 288 -12.89 23.19 -8.02
C ALA A 288 -12.63 22.72 -9.47
N ASN A 289 -12.73 21.39 -9.69
CA ASN A 289 -12.61 20.80 -11.01
C ASN A 289 -13.55 19.58 -11.21
N THR A 290 -13.70 19.18 -12.47
CA THR A 290 -14.60 18.09 -12.86
C THR A 290 -14.15 16.74 -12.32
N SER A 291 -12.86 16.44 -12.40
CA SER A 291 -12.28 15.15 -12.00
C SER A 291 -12.43 14.88 -10.51
N ALA A 292 -12.13 15.87 -9.65
CA ALA A 292 -12.33 15.77 -8.21
C ALA A 292 -13.81 15.60 -7.83
N SER A 293 -14.71 16.27 -8.55
CA SER A 293 -16.16 16.19 -8.32
C SER A 293 -16.72 14.81 -8.65
N TYR A 294 -16.38 14.22 -9.79
CA TYR A 294 -16.78 12.84 -10.11
C TYR A 294 -16.15 11.82 -9.15
N GLY A 295 -14.85 11.94 -8.84
CA GLY A 295 -14.16 11.03 -7.93
C GLY A 295 -14.81 11.02 -6.54
N SER A 296 -15.11 12.20 -6.00
CA SER A 296 -15.76 12.36 -4.69
C SER A 296 -17.22 11.88 -4.70
N ALA A 297 -17.96 12.07 -5.80
CA ALA A 297 -19.31 11.52 -5.94
C ALA A 297 -19.30 9.99 -5.75
N GLY A 298 -18.34 9.28 -6.35
CA GLY A 298 -18.18 7.84 -6.18
C GLY A 298 -17.82 7.44 -4.74
N ALA A 299 -16.93 8.18 -4.08
CA ALA A 299 -16.54 7.93 -2.71
C ALA A 299 -17.70 8.13 -1.71
N PHE A 300 -18.41 9.26 -1.81
CA PHE A 300 -19.59 9.52 -1.00
C PHE A 300 -20.70 8.49 -1.27
N ALA A 301 -20.90 8.09 -2.53
CA ALA A 301 -21.91 7.10 -2.87
C ALA A 301 -21.59 5.73 -2.25
N MET A 302 -20.36 5.26 -2.35
CA MET A 302 -19.94 4.00 -1.72
C MET A 302 -20.07 4.07 -0.20
N ALA A 303 -19.64 5.17 0.43
CA ALA A 303 -19.81 5.41 1.85
C ALA A 303 -21.29 5.38 2.26
N ALA A 304 -22.18 6.02 1.51
CA ALA A 304 -23.61 6.00 1.78
C ALA A 304 -24.19 4.57 1.85
N ASP A 305 -23.78 3.66 0.95
CA ASP A 305 -24.21 2.24 0.99
C ASP A 305 -23.67 1.51 2.22
N VAL A 306 -22.41 1.72 2.58
CA VAL A 306 -21.78 0.99 3.68
C VAL A 306 -22.29 1.49 5.05
N TYR A 307 -22.25 2.80 5.27
CA TYR A 307 -22.67 3.39 6.55
C TYR A 307 -24.17 3.29 6.82
N ALA A 308 -25.02 3.13 5.78
CA ALA A 308 -26.45 2.87 5.97
C ALA A 308 -26.74 1.57 6.73
N ARG A 309 -25.80 0.63 6.76
CA ARG A 309 -25.91 -0.65 7.46
C ARG A 309 -25.59 -0.54 8.94
N LEU A 310 -24.99 0.59 9.35
CA LEU A 310 -24.60 0.88 10.72
C LEU A 310 -25.64 1.80 11.38
N PRO A 311 -26.40 1.35 12.39
CA PRO A 311 -27.47 2.14 13.02
C PRO A 311 -27.02 3.53 13.47
N ARG A 312 -25.82 3.63 14.05
CA ARG A 312 -25.21 4.87 14.54
C ARG A 312 -25.00 5.91 13.43
N TYR A 313 -24.68 5.47 12.19
CA TYR A 313 -24.28 6.33 11.07
C TYR A 313 -25.35 6.53 10.00
N ARG A 314 -26.63 6.21 10.26
CA ARG A 314 -27.71 6.40 9.29
C ARG A 314 -27.87 7.86 8.82
N LYS A 315 -27.65 8.82 9.71
CA LYS A 315 -27.68 10.26 9.36
C LYS A 315 -26.52 10.63 8.45
N ASP A 316 -25.31 10.12 8.75
CA ASP A 316 -24.13 10.32 7.92
C ASP A 316 -24.32 9.69 6.54
N ALA A 317 -24.83 8.48 6.46
CA ALA A 317 -25.15 7.81 5.20
C ALA A 317 -26.12 8.63 4.33
N ALA A 318 -27.16 9.21 4.94
CA ALA A 318 -28.10 10.09 4.22
C ALA A 318 -27.40 11.38 3.73
N ARG A 319 -26.52 11.96 4.54
CA ARG A 319 -25.73 13.12 4.19
C ARG A 319 -24.77 12.80 3.04
N TYR A 320 -24.04 11.70 3.10
CA TYR A 320 -23.13 11.25 2.02
C TYR A 320 -23.91 11.01 0.71
N LYS A 321 -25.11 10.43 0.78
CA LYS A 321 -25.95 10.30 -0.41
C LYS A 321 -26.27 11.65 -1.04
N THR A 322 -26.63 12.66 -0.24
CA THR A 322 -26.90 14.03 -0.70
C THR A 322 -25.64 14.65 -1.33
N ARG A 323 -24.50 14.49 -0.67
CA ARG A 323 -23.20 14.99 -1.16
C ARG A 323 -22.81 14.33 -2.50
N ALA A 324 -22.98 13.02 -2.62
CA ALA A 324 -22.74 12.28 -3.85
C ALA A 324 -23.58 12.81 -5.03
N VAL A 325 -24.88 13.01 -4.80
CA VAL A 325 -25.79 13.53 -5.83
C VAL A 325 -25.38 14.93 -6.25
N LYS A 326 -25.07 15.84 -5.30
CA LYS A 326 -24.63 17.20 -5.61
C LYS A 326 -23.33 17.20 -6.43
N ALA A 327 -22.30 16.43 -5.99
CA ALA A 327 -21.02 16.37 -6.69
C ALA A 327 -21.16 15.80 -8.11
N TRP A 328 -21.95 14.74 -8.27
CA TRP A 328 -22.26 14.19 -9.60
C TRP A 328 -22.97 15.19 -10.49
N SER A 329 -24.04 15.83 -9.97
CA SER A 329 -24.85 16.79 -10.76
C SER A 329 -24.03 17.97 -11.21
N TRP A 330 -23.15 18.51 -10.35
CA TRP A 330 -22.25 19.58 -10.72
C TRP A 330 -21.26 19.14 -11.81
N ALA A 331 -20.60 17.99 -11.64
CA ALA A 331 -19.64 17.48 -12.60
C ALA A 331 -20.26 17.18 -13.98
N ASP A 332 -21.48 16.65 -13.99
CA ASP A 332 -22.22 16.33 -15.22
C ASP A 332 -22.65 17.61 -15.98
N ALA A 333 -22.98 18.69 -15.23
CA ALA A 333 -23.26 20.00 -15.79
C ALA A 333 -21.99 20.79 -16.21
N ASN A 334 -20.82 20.41 -15.67
CA ASN A 334 -19.54 21.08 -15.87
C ASN A 334 -18.46 20.07 -16.30
N PRO A 335 -18.58 19.43 -17.47
CA PRO A 335 -17.76 18.26 -17.83
C PRO A 335 -16.29 18.59 -18.18
N ASN A 336 -15.94 19.87 -18.33
CA ASN A 336 -14.62 20.30 -18.83
C ASN A 336 -13.97 21.38 -17.94
N VAL A 337 -14.28 21.43 -16.66
CA VAL A 337 -13.56 22.31 -15.71
C VAL A 337 -12.27 21.60 -15.29
N ILE A 338 -11.18 21.94 -15.94
CA ILE A 338 -9.85 21.36 -15.77
C ILE A 338 -9.01 22.29 -14.90
N PHE A 339 -8.29 21.73 -13.93
CA PHE A 339 -7.31 22.45 -13.13
C PHE A 339 -6.07 21.58 -12.88
N LYS A 340 -4.94 21.98 -13.42
CA LYS A 340 -3.63 21.34 -13.15
C LYS A 340 -2.90 22.13 -12.08
N ASN A 341 -2.57 21.47 -10.99
CA ASN A 341 -1.73 22.06 -9.96
C ASN A 341 -0.25 21.93 -10.36
N ASN A 342 0.60 22.75 -9.77
CA ASN A 342 2.03 22.83 -10.08
C ASN A 342 2.31 23.01 -11.59
N ASP A 343 1.49 23.80 -12.27
CA ASP A 343 1.57 24.04 -13.70
C ASP A 343 1.51 25.55 -14.00
N PRO A 344 2.57 26.13 -14.60
CA PRO A 344 2.60 27.55 -14.94
C PRO A 344 1.47 27.99 -15.87
N ALA A 345 0.97 27.10 -16.75
CA ALA A 345 -0.14 27.43 -17.66
C ALA A 345 -1.46 27.66 -16.92
N PHE A 346 -1.58 27.16 -15.70
CA PHE A 346 -2.73 27.37 -14.83
C PHE A 346 -2.47 28.38 -13.69
N GLY A 347 -1.30 29.05 -13.70
CA GLY A 347 -0.89 29.97 -12.64
C GLY A 347 -0.75 29.29 -11.27
N SER A 348 -0.43 28.01 -11.25
CA SER A 348 -0.44 27.14 -10.07
C SER A 348 0.94 26.57 -9.73
N GLU A 349 2.01 27.09 -10.31
CA GLU A 349 3.39 26.66 -10.02
C GLU A 349 3.69 26.74 -8.51
N GLY A 350 4.14 25.64 -7.93
CA GLY A 350 4.39 25.50 -6.49
C GLY A 350 3.15 25.11 -5.65
N LEU A 351 1.99 24.94 -6.24
CA LEU A 351 0.82 24.40 -5.54
C LEU A 351 0.86 22.87 -5.59
N ALA A 352 1.29 22.25 -4.52
CA ALA A 352 1.45 20.82 -4.34
C ALA A 352 2.37 20.14 -5.40
N ALA A 353 2.96 19.00 -5.07
CA ALA A 353 3.97 18.35 -5.91
C ALA A 353 3.37 17.44 -7.00
N GLY A 354 2.42 16.56 -6.62
CA GLY A 354 1.82 15.58 -7.51
C GLY A 354 0.71 16.17 -8.39
N GLN A 355 0.60 15.73 -9.64
CA GLN A 355 -0.47 16.16 -10.55
C GLN A 355 -1.75 15.35 -10.33
N GLN A 356 -2.77 15.98 -9.75
CA GLN A 356 -4.05 15.33 -9.42
C GLN A 356 -5.05 15.30 -10.58
N GLU A 357 -4.94 16.19 -11.57
CA GLU A 357 -5.90 16.25 -12.67
C GLU A 357 -5.88 15.00 -13.52
N VAL A 358 -7.05 14.51 -13.86
CA VAL A 358 -7.22 13.39 -14.78
C VAL A 358 -8.11 13.77 -15.95
N GLU A 359 -7.67 13.45 -17.15
CA GLU A 359 -8.31 13.82 -18.42
C GLU A 359 -8.48 12.57 -19.30
N GLY A 360 -9.23 12.72 -20.38
CA GLY A 360 -9.38 11.68 -21.42
C GLY A 360 -9.92 10.35 -20.86
N GLU A 361 -9.27 9.26 -21.23
CA GLU A 361 -9.68 7.90 -20.82
C GLU A 361 -9.65 7.72 -19.29
N ARG A 362 -8.69 8.33 -18.59
CA ARG A 362 -8.62 8.26 -17.12
C ARG A 362 -9.82 8.93 -16.45
N LEU A 363 -10.31 10.05 -17.02
CA LEU A 363 -11.55 10.68 -16.55
C LEU A 363 -12.77 9.78 -16.82
N GLN A 364 -12.85 9.14 -17.99
CA GLN A 364 -13.91 8.17 -18.30
C GLN A 364 -13.93 7.00 -17.31
N LYS A 365 -12.76 6.49 -16.92
CA LYS A 365 -12.63 5.45 -15.88
C LYS A 365 -13.13 5.94 -14.52
N THR A 366 -12.82 7.18 -14.15
CA THR A 366 -13.32 7.81 -12.92
C THR A 366 -14.84 7.95 -12.93
N ILE A 367 -15.42 8.40 -14.05
CA ILE A 367 -16.86 8.51 -14.22
C ILE A 367 -17.53 7.12 -14.14
N LEU A 368 -16.96 6.11 -14.81
CA LEU A 368 -17.46 4.73 -14.79
C LEU A 368 -17.53 4.18 -13.36
N ILE A 369 -16.45 4.30 -12.60
CA ILE A 369 -16.40 3.84 -11.20
C ILE A 369 -17.46 4.57 -10.36
N SER A 370 -17.54 5.87 -10.49
CA SER A 370 -18.49 6.69 -9.74
C SER A 370 -19.94 6.36 -10.10
N ALA A 371 -20.24 6.16 -11.39
CA ALA A 371 -21.57 5.74 -11.86
C ALA A 371 -22.01 4.39 -11.27
N ILE A 372 -21.09 3.46 -11.05
CA ILE A 372 -21.38 2.18 -10.40
C ILE A 372 -21.95 2.40 -9.00
N TYR A 373 -21.34 3.25 -8.20
CA TYR A 373 -21.82 3.51 -6.84
C TYR A 373 -23.05 4.43 -6.82
N MET A 374 -23.17 5.37 -7.75
CA MET A 374 -24.40 6.15 -7.94
C MET A 374 -25.57 5.24 -8.30
N HIS A 375 -25.38 4.25 -9.18
CA HIS A 375 -26.39 3.23 -9.45
C HIS A 375 -26.76 2.45 -8.18
N LYS A 376 -25.79 2.07 -7.39
CA LYS A 376 -25.98 1.31 -6.15
C LYS A 376 -26.90 2.02 -5.15
N ILE A 377 -26.71 3.33 -4.93
CA ILE A 377 -27.45 4.09 -3.91
C ILE A 377 -28.76 4.69 -4.40
N THR A 378 -28.93 4.83 -5.72
CA THR A 378 -30.14 5.46 -6.30
C THR A 378 -31.09 4.47 -6.96
N GLY A 379 -30.57 3.35 -7.46
CA GLY A 379 -31.31 2.40 -8.29
C GLY A 379 -31.65 2.91 -9.69
N GLN A 380 -31.22 4.13 -10.05
CA GLN A 380 -31.55 4.75 -11.32
C GLN A 380 -30.80 4.11 -12.48
N ARG A 381 -31.52 3.74 -13.55
CA ARG A 381 -30.96 3.05 -14.72
C ARG A 381 -29.95 3.89 -15.52
N GLN A 382 -30.08 5.23 -15.48
CA GLN A 382 -29.17 6.13 -16.19
C GLN A 382 -27.72 5.89 -15.83
N TYR A 383 -27.42 5.63 -14.55
CA TYR A 383 -26.05 5.36 -14.10
C TYR A 383 -25.51 4.01 -14.62
N ALA A 384 -26.33 2.97 -14.59
CA ALA A 384 -25.97 1.68 -15.20
C ALA A 384 -25.76 1.82 -16.72
N GLY A 385 -26.61 2.58 -17.41
CA GLY A 385 -26.45 2.90 -18.83
C GLY A 385 -25.14 3.64 -19.11
N ARG A 386 -24.75 4.60 -18.24
CA ARG A 386 -23.49 5.33 -18.36
C ARG A 386 -22.28 4.38 -18.24
N VAL A 387 -22.34 3.40 -17.31
CA VAL A 387 -21.31 2.36 -17.16
C VAL A 387 -21.20 1.52 -18.43
N GLU A 388 -22.33 1.04 -19.00
CA GLU A 388 -22.35 0.22 -20.21
C GLU A 388 -21.81 0.99 -21.43
N GLN A 389 -22.14 2.28 -21.54
CA GLN A 389 -21.66 3.16 -22.59
C GLN A 389 -20.12 3.30 -22.52
N ILE A 390 -19.61 3.79 -21.38
CA ILE A 390 -18.16 4.02 -21.20
C ILE A 390 -17.38 2.71 -21.36
N TYR A 391 -17.88 1.60 -20.79
CA TYR A 391 -17.25 0.29 -20.95
C TYR A 391 -17.08 -0.10 -22.42
N SER A 392 -18.05 0.22 -23.26
CA SER A 392 -18.00 -0.11 -24.69
C SER A 392 -17.07 0.79 -25.48
N GLU A 393 -16.83 2.03 -25.00
CA GLU A 393 -15.95 3.01 -25.62
C GLU A 393 -14.46 2.73 -25.32
N ILE A 394 -14.12 2.42 -24.05
CA ILE A 394 -12.73 2.33 -23.60
C ILE A 394 -12.24 0.91 -23.31
N ASN A 395 -13.13 -0.11 -23.31
CA ASN A 395 -12.82 -1.50 -22.99
C ASN A 395 -11.87 -1.65 -21.76
N PRO A 396 -12.33 -1.28 -20.56
CA PRO A 396 -11.45 -1.01 -19.41
C PRO A 396 -10.83 -2.27 -18.79
N ILE A 397 -11.32 -3.47 -19.11
CA ILE A 397 -10.75 -4.74 -18.62
C ILE A 397 -9.76 -5.28 -19.64
N THR A 398 -8.49 -4.94 -19.44
CA THR A 398 -7.37 -5.39 -20.28
C THR A 398 -6.32 -6.04 -19.37
N PRO A 399 -5.32 -6.76 -19.91
CA PRO A 399 -4.18 -7.23 -19.10
C PRO A 399 -3.49 -6.12 -18.31
N TRP A 400 -3.45 -4.90 -18.84
CA TRP A 400 -2.92 -3.71 -18.19
C TRP A 400 -3.83 -3.16 -17.08
N ALA A 401 -5.13 -3.49 -17.08
CA ALA A 401 -6.07 -3.06 -16.04
C ALA A 401 -5.76 -3.67 -14.65
N ALA A 402 -4.95 -4.71 -14.61
CA ALA A 402 -4.44 -5.30 -13.38
C ALA A 402 -3.15 -4.63 -12.90
N ASP A 403 -2.57 -3.73 -13.70
CA ASP A 403 -1.32 -3.04 -13.44
C ASP A 403 -1.51 -1.59 -12.98
N GLY A 404 -0.51 -1.09 -12.25
CA GLY A 404 -0.36 0.32 -11.93
C GLY A 404 -1.54 0.94 -11.17
N PHE A 405 -1.75 2.21 -11.43
CA PHE A 405 -2.72 3.04 -10.71
C PHE A 405 -4.19 2.74 -11.05
N GLU A 406 -4.45 1.89 -12.03
CA GLU A 406 -5.81 1.57 -12.52
C GLU A 406 -6.34 0.22 -12.01
N GLY A 407 -5.60 -0.49 -11.17
CA GLY A 407 -5.92 -1.82 -10.68
C GLY A 407 -7.26 -1.98 -9.93
N ASP A 408 -7.96 -0.89 -9.62
CA ASP A 408 -9.26 -0.93 -8.97
C ASP A 408 -10.46 -1.05 -9.95
N ILE A 409 -10.24 -0.83 -11.24
CA ILE A 409 -11.33 -0.83 -12.25
C ILE A 409 -11.91 -2.23 -12.43
N ALA A 410 -11.07 -3.21 -12.70
CA ALA A 410 -11.51 -4.56 -12.96
C ALA A 410 -12.24 -5.21 -11.76
N PRO A 411 -11.75 -5.13 -10.52
CA PRO A 411 -12.47 -5.58 -9.33
C PRO A 411 -13.80 -4.83 -9.12
N THR A 412 -13.85 -3.53 -9.36
CA THR A 412 -15.08 -2.72 -9.22
C THR A 412 -16.13 -3.12 -10.25
N LEU A 413 -15.74 -3.38 -11.49
CA LEU A 413 -16.62 -3.90 -12.53
C LEU A 413 -17.11 -5.31 -12.19
N LEU A 414 -16.25 -6.17 -11.66
CA LEU A 414 -16.64 -7.49 -11.20
C LEU A 414 -17.67 -7.41 -10.05
N TYR A 415 -17.52 -6.45 -9.14
CA TYR A 415 -18.52 -6.14 -8.12
C TYR A 415 -19.83 -5.66 -8.76
N PHE A 416 -19.78 -4.76 -9.75
CA PHE A 416 -20.95 -4.26 -10.49
C PHE A 416 -21.72 -5.39 -11.19
N SER A 417 -21.01 -6.38 -11.75
CA SER A 417 -21.64 -7.54 -12.40
C SER A 417 -22.59 -8.34 -11.50
N ARG A 418 -22.49 -8.17 -10.19
CA ARG A 418 -23.35 -8.84 -9.19
C ARG A 418 -24.54 -7.99 -8.74
N MET A 419 -24.62 -6.73 -9.15
CA MET A 419 -25.69 -5.82 -8.74
C MET A 419 -27.02 -6.12 -9.43
N ARG A 420 -28.10 -5.75 -8.76
CA ARG A 420 -29.44 -5.73 -9.38
C ARG A 420 -29.51 -4.60 -10.42
N GLY A 421 -30.35 -4.78 -11.44
CA GLY A 421 -30.56 -3.76 -12.49
C GLY A 421 -29.52 -3.74 -13.61
N VAL A 422 -28.43 -4.49 -13.50
CA VAL A 422 -27.45 -4.69 -14.58
C VAL A 422 -27.94 -5.80 -15.52
N SER A 423 -27.87 -5.58 -16.85
CA SER A 423 -28.36 -6.55 -17.83
C SER A 423 -27.56 -7.86 -17.78
N PRO A 424 -28.20 -9.04 -17.93
CA PRO A 424 -27.52 -10.34 -17.92
C PRO A 424 -26.40 -10.42 -18.97
N ARG A 425 -26.62 -9.86 -20.16
CA ARG A 425 -25.63 -9.81 -21.24
C ARG A 425 -24.36 -9.04 -20.80
N PHE A 426 -24.53 -7.91 -20.13
CA PHE A 426 -23.42 -7.09 -19.69
C PHE A 426 -22.67 -7.73 -18.51
N LYS A 427 -23.38 -8.33 -17.54
CA LYS A 427 -22.77 -9.13 -16.47
C LYS A 427 -21.85 -10.21 -17.03
N ASN A 428 -22.34 -10.97 -18.02
CA ASN A 428 -21.57 -12.04 -18.64
C ASN A 428 -20.37 -11.48 -19.42
N ARG A 429 -20.50 -10.32 -20.07
CA ARG A 429 -19.37 -9.66 -20.76
C ARG A 429 -18.27 -9.30 -19.76
N ILE A 430 -18.59 -8.61 -18.66
CA ILE A 430 -17.63 -8.24 -17.62
C ILE A 430 -16.91 -9.50 -17.09
N ARG A 431 -17.66 -10.54 -16.74
CA ARG A 431 -17.08 -11.77 -16.18
C ARG A 431 -16.15 -12.48 -17.17
N ARG A 432 -16.56 -12.57 -18.44
CA ARG A 432 -15.73 -13.15 -19.50
C ARG A 432 -14.44 -12.33 -19.69
N ASP A 433 -14.53 -11.01 -19.78
CA ASP A 433 -13.38 -10.15 -20.00
C ASP A 433 -12.43 -10.20 -18.81
N TYR A 434 -12.96 -10.27 -17.57
CA TYR A 434 -12.15 -10.52 -16.37
C TYR A 434 -11.49 -11.92 -16.39
N GLN A 435 -12.22 -12.95 -16.82
CA GLN A 435 -11.67 -14.30 -16.95
C GLN A 435 -10.50 -14.35 -17.94
N ASN A 436 -10.60 -13.61 -19.04
CA ASN A 436 -9.55 -13.56 -20.05
C ASN A 436 -8.24 -12.96 -19.54
N ILE A 437 -8.27 -11.97 -18.64
CA ILE A 437 -7.05 -11.44 -18.03
C ILE A 437 -6.40 -12.43 -17.04
N LEU A 438 -7.16 -13.39 -16.53
CA LEU A 438 -6.63 -14.42 -15.62
C LEU A 438 -6.03 -15.60 -16.38
N THR A 439 -6.78 -16.17 -17.33
CA THR A 439 -6.51 -17.50 -17.90
C THR A 439 -6.43 -17.54 -19.43
N GLY A 440 -6.51 -16.38 -20.10
CA GLY A 440 -6.31 -16.29 -21.55
C GLY A 440 -4.85 -16.51 -21.96
N ASP A 441 -4.57 -16.52 -23.26
CA ASP A 441 -3.22 -16.53 -23.82
C ASP A 441 -2.43 -15.34 -23.22
N ASN A 442 -1.32 -15.57 -22.55
CA ASN A 442 -0.61 -14.61 -21.71
C ASN A 442 -1.39 -14.14 -20.46
N GLY A 443 -2.31 -14.95 -19.96
CA GLY A 443 -3.04 -14.66 -18.73
C GLY A 443 -2.13 -14.59 -17.50
N LEU A 444 -2.52 -13.78 -16.52
CA LEU A 444 -1.70 -13.52 -15.32
C LEU A 444 -1.39 -14.79 -14.52
N LEU A 445 -2.31 -15.77 -14.52
CA LEU A 445 -2.16 -17.00 -13.73
C LEU A 445 -1.02 -17.89 -14.27
N SER A 446 -0.74 -17.87 -15.58
CA SER A 446 0.35 -18.64 -16.17
C SER A 446 1.71 -18.31 -15.54
N GLY A 447 1.97 -17.03 -15.29
CA GLY A 447 3.22 -16.58 -14.66
C GLY A 447 3.42 -17.07 -13.22
N VAL A 448 2.34 -17.41 -12.51
CA VAL A 448 2.41 -17.87 -11.12
C VAL A 448 2.39 -19.40 -11.04
N THR A 449 1.54 -20.07 -11.81
CA THR A 449 1.32 -21.52 -11.73
C THR A 449 2.30 -22.34 -12.57
N TYR A 450 2.76 -21.76 -13.71
CA TYR A 450 3.59 -22.49 -14.69
C TYR A 450 5.06 -22.04 -14.70
N THR A 451 5.55 -21.48 -13.59
CA THR A 451 6.98 -21.18 -13.39
C THR A 451 7.59 -20.10 -14.29
N GLU A 452 6.79 -19.24 -14.88
CA GLU A 452 7.30 -18.14 -15.73
C GLU A 452 8.06 -17.06 -14.93
N HIS A 453 7.86 -17.00 -13.62
CA HIS A 453 8.53 -16.03 -12.76
C HIS A 453 9.17 -16.69 -11.55
N ALA A 454 10.48 -16.53 -11.40
CA ALA A 454 11.27 -17.23 -10.38
C ALA A 454 10.84 -16.95 -8.94
N TYR A 455 10.27 -15.77 -8.67
CA TYR A 455 9.79 -15.35 -7.35
C TYR A 455 8.26 -15.41 -7.21
N ALA A 456 7.58 -16.12 -8.11
CA ALA A 456 6.13 -16.35 -8.11
C ALA A 456 5.25 -15.09 -7.97
N ALA A 457 5.74 -13.94 -8.42
CA ALA A 457 5.04 -12.65 -8.42
C ALA A 457 5.26 -11.89 -9.73
N PRO A 458 4.81 -12.42 -10.88
CA PRO A 458 5.08 -11.82 -12.19
C PRO A 458 4.44 -10.45 -12.32
N MET A 459 5.24 -9.48 -12.78
CA MET A 459 4.79 -8.13 -13.13
C MET A 459 5.26 -7.77 -14.53
N GLY A 460 4.45 -6.97 -15.25
CA GLY A 460 4.78 -6.52 -16.60
C GLY A 460 5.94 -5.51 -16.63
N GLY A 461 6.21 -4.85 -15.51
CA GLY A 461 7.30 -3.89 -15.37
C GLY A 461 7.46 -3.42 -13.92
N TYR A 462 8.58 -2.77 -13.67
CA TYR A 462 8.91 -2.13 -12.38
C TYR A 462 9.13 -0.64 -12.64
N TYR A 463 8.50 0.18 -11.84
CA TYR A 463 8.54 1.64 -11.97
C TYR A 463 8.17 2.27 -10.62
N TRP A 464 8.14 3.56 -10.53
CA TRP A 464 7.73 4.29 -9.34
C TRP A 464 6.43 3.72 -8.76
N GLY A 465 6.47 3.23 -7.52
CA GLY A 465 5.34 2.59 -6.85
C GLY A 465 5.10 1.11 -7.24
N SER A 466 6.12 0.39 -7.71
CA SER A 466 6.01 -1.01 -8.16
C SER A 466 5.45 -1.96 -7.08
N ASN A 467 5.68 -1.70 -5.79
CA ASN A 467 5.11 -2.50 -4.70
C ASN A 467 3.59 -2.35 -4.60
N SER A 468 3.03 -1.19 -4.95
CA SER A 468 1.58 -1.04 -5.04
C SER A 468 0.99 -1.83 -6.22
N THR A 469 1.73 -1.93 -7.33
CA THR A 469 1.36 -2.76 -8.49
C THR A 469 1.34 -4.23 -8.09
N ALA A 470 2.36 -4.71 -7.37
CA ALA A 470 2.39 -6.08 -6.82
C ALA A 470 1.16 -6.34 -5.95
N SER A 471 0.83 -5.42 -5.04
CA SER A 471 -0.34 -5.51 -4.16
C SER A 471 -1.66 -5.59 -4.94
N ARG A 472 -1.83 -4.78 -5.97
CA ARG A 472 -3.04 -4.77 -6.81
C ARG A 472 -3.15 -6.06 -7.64
N ARG A 473 -2.06 -6.56 -8.21
CA ARG A 473 -2.05 -7.85 -8.91
C ARG A 473 -2.44 -9.01 -8.02
N GLY A 474 -1.89 -9.09 -6.81
CA GLY A 474 -2.32 -10.07 -5.82
C GLY A 474 -3.82 -9.98 -5.54
N SER A 475 -4.36 -8.75 -5.46
CA SER A 475 -5.78 -8.49 -5.25
C SER A 475 -6.66 -8.95 -6.42
N VAL A 476 -6.20 -8.94 -7.66
CA VAL A 476 -6.94 -9.49 -8.81
C VAL A 476 -7.25 -10.98 -8.59
N PHE A 477 -6.28 -11.75 -8.10
CA PHE A 477 -6.48 -13.18 -7.82
C PHE A 477 -7.43 -13.42 -6.64
N THR A 478 -7.27 -12.66 -5.56
CA THR A 478 -8.17 -12.79 -4.41
C THR A 478 -9.61 -12.40 -4.77
N GLN A 479 -9.80 -11.42 -5.65
CA GLN A 479 -11.11 -11.05 -6.20
C GLN A 479 -11.70 -12.18 -7.07
N ALA A 480 -10.88 -12.83 -7.88
CA ALA A 480 -11.30 -13.99 -8.66
C ALA A 480 -11.82 -15.13 -7.75
N ALA A 481 -11.10 -15.41 -6.66
CA ALA A 481 -11.52 -16.37 -5.65
C ALA A 481 -12.87 -15.99 -4.99
N LEU A 482 -13.02 -14.72 -4.58
CA LEU A 482 -14.26 -14.20 -3.98
C LEU A 482 -15.46 -14.21 -4.94
N ALA A 483 -15.22 -13.98 -6.22
CA ALA A 483 -16.24 -13.96 -7.25
C ALA A 483 -16.56 -15.35 -7.83
N ASN A 484 -15.90 -16.41 -7.35
CA ASN A 484 -15.99 -17.77 -7.89
C ASN A 484 -15.78 -17.77 -9.42
N MET A 485 -14.68 -17.17 -9.88
CA MET A 485 -14.30 -17.20 -11.29
C MET A 485 -13.86 -18.63 -11.66
N THR A 486 -14.05 -18.99 -12.93
CA THR A 486 -13.66 -20.29 -13.50
C THR A 486 -12.21 -20.27 -13.99
N GLY A 487 -11.71 -21.38 -14.52
CA GLY A 487 -10.36 -21.49 -15.12
C GLY A 487 -9.26 -21.94 -14.17
N ALA A 488 -9.43 -21.72 -12.85
CA ALA A 488 -8.58 -22.26 -11.81
C ALA A 488 -9.40 -22.55 -10.55
N SER A 489 -8.88 -23.34 -9.63
CA SER A 489 -9.54 -23.57 -8.35
C SER A 489 -9.45 -22.31 -7.46
N LYS A 490 -10.34 -22.24 -6.47
CA LYS A 490 -10.28 -21.16 -5.46
C LYS A 490 -8.96 -21.18 -4.68
N ALA A 491 -8.39 -22.36 -4.47
CA ALA A 491 -7.09 -22.51 -3.82
C ALA A 491 -5.95 -21.97 -4.71
N ASP A 492 -5.98 -22.27 -6.01
CA ASP A 492 -4.97 -21.74 -6.95
C ASP A 492 -4.99 -20.21 -7.00
N TYR A 493 -6.18 -19.60 -7.06
CA TYR A 493 -6.31 -18.14 -7.01
C TYR A 493 -5.79 -17.55 -5.69
N LYS A 494 -6.06 -18.23 -4.55
CA LYS A 494 -5.51 -17.79 -3.26
C LYS A 494 -3.99 -17.89 -3.23
N ASN A 495 -3.43 -19.00 -3.69
CA ASN A 495 -1.99 -19.19 -3.74
C ASN A 495 -1.32 -18.19 -4.69
N ALA A 496 -1.93 -17.88 -5.83
CA ALA A 496 -1.44 -16.87 -6.75
C ALA A 496 -1.39 -15.48 -6.10
N GLY A 497 -2.44 -15.10 -5.37
CA GLY A 497 -2.44 -13.82 -4.62
C GLY A 497 -1.41 -13.81 -3.49
N ALA A 498 -1.23 -14.93 -2.77
CA ALA A 498 -0.23 -15.07 -1.72
C ALA A 498 1.20 -14.91 -2.24
N GLY A 499 1.50 -15.34 -3.47
CA GLY A 499 2.82 -15.15 -4.09
C GLY A 499 3.25 -13.68 -4.10
N TYR A 500 2.34 -12.76 -4.40
CA TYR A 500 2.64 -11.31 -4.34
C TYR A 500 2.80 -10.80 -2.91
N LEU A 501 2.06 -11.35 -1.96
CA LEU A 501 2.23 -11.01 -0.55
C LEU A 501 3.61 -11.46 -0.05
N HIS A 502 3.97 -12.71 -0.30
CA HIS A 502 5.29 -13.25 0.04
C HIS A 502 6.44 -12.45 -0.61
N TYR A 503 6.26 -11.99 -1.87
CA TYR A 503 7.22 -11.12 -2.53
C TYR A 503 7.45 -9.82 -1.74
N LEU A 504 6.39 -9.19 -1.25
CA LEU A 504 6.48 -7.97 -0.43
C LEU A 504 7.09 -8.24 0.95
N HIS A 505 7.02 -9.46 1.44
CA HIS A 505 7.47 -9.89 2.76
C HIS A 505 8.85 -10.56 2.78
N GLY A 506 9.62 -10.48 1.68
CA GLY A 506 11.00 -10.96 1.65
C GLY A 506 11.30 -12.03 0.61
N VAL A 507 10.31 -12.66 -0.04
CA VAL A 507 10.54 -13.61 -1.14
C VAL A 507 10.87 -12.85 -2.43
N ASN A 508 11.97 -12.10 -2.40
CA ASN A 508 12.46 -11.28 -3.50
C ASN A 508 14.00 -11.32 -3.55
N PRO A 509 14.65 -10.85 -4.63
CA PRO A 509 16.12 -10.93 -4.77
C PRO A 509 16.90 -10.19 -3.69
N LEU A 510 16.27 -9.25 -2.99
CA LEU A 510 16.90 -8.49 -1.91
C LEU A 510 16.75 -9.17 -0.55
N GLY A 511 15.83 -10.16 -0.42
CA GLY A 511 15.43 -10.73 0.86
C GLY A 511 14.85 -9.66 1.80
N LEU A 512 14.25 -8.59 1.25
CA LEU A 512 13.81 -7.40 1.97
C LEU A 512 12.30 -7.40 2.15
N VAL A 513 11.84 -7.21 3.37
CA VAL A 513 10.44 -6.86 3.64
C VAL A 513 10.23 -5.39 3.31
N TYR A 514 9.37 -5.09 2.34
CA TYR A 514 9.15 -3.74 1.84
C TYR A 514 8.28 -2.85 2.75
N LEU A 515 8.11 -3.24 4.01
CA LEU A 515 7.50 -2.44 5.07
C LEU A 515 8.58 -1.84 5.97
N SER A 516 8.43 -0.57 6.36
CA SER A 516 9.39 0.10 7.22
C SER A 516 9.38 -0.46 8.65
N ASN A 517 10.56 -0.63 9.25
CA ASN A 517 10.79 -0.84 10.68
C ASN A 517 9.96 -2.00 11.29
N MET A 518 9.99 -3.18 10.67
CA MET A 518 9.15 -4.32 11.05
C MET A 518 9.88 -5.37 11.91
N GLU A 519 11.06 -5.10 12.42
CA GLU A 519 11.84 -6.06 13.23
C GLU A 519 11.03 -6.59 14.43
N ARG A 520 10.36 -5.69 15.15
CA ARG A 520 9.50 -6.09 16.29
C ARG A 520 8.30 -6.97 15.92
N TYR A 521 7.98 -7.08 14.64
CA TYR A 521 6.91 -7.90 14.09
C TYR A 521 7.42 -9.18 13.42
N GLY A 522 8.72 -9.49 13.58
CA GLY A 522 9.34 -10.73 13.11
C GLY A 522 10.14 -10.59 11.82
N ALA A 523 10.16 -9.43 11.17
CA ALA A 523 10.95 -9.21 9.94
C ALA A 523 12.31 -8.61 10.27
N GLU A 524 13.32 -9.44 10.43
CA GLU A 524 14.70 -9.02 10.76
C GLU A 524 15.32 -8.10 9.70
N ARG A 525 14.91 -8.27 8.43
CA ARG A 525 15.35 -7.44 7.32
C ARG A 525 14.17 -6.72 6.66
N SER A 526 13.73 -5.65 7.28
CA SER A 526 12.70 -4.75 6.77
C SER A 526 13.30 -3.40 6.34
N VAL A 527 12.55 -2.64 5.56
CA VAL A 527 12.97 -1.30 5.11
C VAL A 527 13.36 -0.44 6.31
N SER A 528 14.58 0.08 6.27
CA SER A 528 15.17 0.91 7.33
C SER A 528 14.93 2.39 7.14
N GLU A 529 14.65 2.85 5.91
CA GLU A 529 14.64 4.25 5.53
C GLU A 529 13.65 4.48 4.39
N ILE A 530 12.81 5.53 4.51
CA ILE A 530 11.84 5.94 3.49
C ILE A 530 11.89 7.45 3.28
N TYR A 531 11.58 7.93 2.06
CA TYR A 531 11.41 9.35 1.81
C TYR A 531 10.11 9.84 2.42
N HIS A 532 10.23 10.80 3.35
CA HIS A 532 9.09 11.45 3.97
C HIS A 532 9.54 12.72 4.69
N ALA A 533 8.74 13.77 4.66
CA ALA A 533 9.06 15.01 5.36
C ALA A 533 9.16 14.87 6.90
N TRP A 534 8.47 13.87 7.48
CA TRP A 534 8.66 13.52 8.89
C TRP A 534 10.00 12.81 9.14
N PHE A 535 10.39 11.87 8.27
CA PHE A 535 11.59 11.04 8.41
C PHE A 535 12.76 11.61 7.61
N VAL A 536 12.98 12.92 7.76
CA VAL A 536 13.93 13.67 6.93
C VAL A 536 15.36 13.14 7.07
N ASN A 537 16.08 13.12 5.95
CA ASN A 537 17.47 12.68 5.85
C ASN A 537 18.37 13.42 6.86
N GLY A 538 19.14 12.65 7.64
CA GLY A 538 20.04 13.14 8.68
C GLY A 538 19.33 13.48 10.00
N SER A 539 18.04 13.21 10.16
CA SER A 539 17.36 13.33 11.46
C SER A 539 17.96 12.38 12.48
N ALA A 540 18.35 12.88 13.65
CA ALA A 540 18.85 12.06 14.75
C ALA A 540 17.79 11.09 15.29
N ASP A 541 16.51 11.36 15.08
CA ASP A 541 15.40 10.57 15.62
C ASP A 541 14.71 9.70 14.57
N TYR A 542 14.54 10.15 13.32
CA TYR A 542 13.57 9.55 12.41
C TYR A 542 14.12 9.11 11.04
N ASP A 543 15.37 9.37 10.73
CA ASP A 543 15.93 9.10 9.41
C ASP A 543 15.92 7.60 9.06
N SER A 544 16.67 6.81 9.81
CA SER A 544 16.88 5.39 9.53
C SER A 544 16.88 4.56 10.81
N THR A 545 16.34 3.34 10.76
CA THR A 545 16.43 2.40 11.90
C THR A 545 17.87 2.01 12.25
N ILE A 546 18.83 2.27 11.35
CA ILE A 546 20.24 1.92 11.53
C ILE A 546 21.00 3.05 12.24
N THR A 547 20.69 4.30 11.95
CA THR A 547 21.49 5.46 12.35
C THR A 547 20.76 6.42 13.29
N SER A 548 19.45 6.33 13.40
CA SER A 548 18.62 7.21 14.23
C SER A 548 18.06 6.49 15.45
N THR A 549 17.50 7.26 16.39
CA THR A 549 16.92 6.73 17.64
C THR A 549 15.71 5.82 17.37
N TYR A 550 14.85 6.18 16.45
CA TYR A 550 13.58 5.50 16.15
C TYR A 550 13.48 5.01 14.71
N GLY A 551 14.07 5.71 13.74
CA GLY A 551 13.83 5.52 12.30
C GLY A 551 12.39 5.88 11.89
N PRO A 552 11.95 5.49 10.67
CA PRO A 552 10.56 5.66 10.26
C PRO A 552 9.61 4.81 11.11
N ALA A 553 8.36 5.26 11.26
CA ALA A 553 7.36 4.48 11.98
C ALA A 553 7.10 3.13 11.28
N PRO A 554 6.78 2.05 12.04
CA PRO A 554 6.56 0.73 11.48
C PRO A 554 5.38 0.67 10.52
N GLY A 555 5.52 -0.11 9.44
CA GLY A 555 4.40 -0.56 8.61
C GLY A 555 4.16 0.23 7.33
N PHE A 556 4.91 1.29 7.03
CA PHE A 556 4.80 2.00 5.74
C PHE A 556 5.35 1.15 4.60
N LEU A 557 4.55 0.95 3.56
CA LEU A 557 4.99 0.29 2.33
C LEU A 557 5.83 1.27 1.49
N ALA A 558 7.10 0.92 1.26
CA ALA A 558 7.97 1.67 0.37
C ALA A 558 7.56 1.50 -1.11
N GLY A 559 7.91 2.48 -1.95
CA GLY A 559 7.59 2.50 -3.38
C GLY A 559 8.00 1.25 -4.13
N GLY A 560 9.23 0.77 -3.89
CA GLY A 560 9.74 -0.48 -4.45
C GLY A 560 10.72 -0.31 -5.61
N PRO A 561 11.18 -1.41 -6.21
CA PRO A 561 12.15 -1.40 -7.30
C PRO A 561 11.73 -0.52 -8.47
N ASN A 562 12.64 0.35 -8.91
CA ASN A 562 12.43 1.27 -10.03
C ASN A 562 13.69 1.39 -10.90
N PRO A 563 13.81 0.62 -11.99
CA PRO A 563 14.94 0.74 -12.92
C PRO A 563 14.95 2.07 -13.68
N GLY A 564 13.82 2.79 -13.68
CA GLY A 564 13.71 4.14 -14.26
C GLY A 564 14.15 5.27 -13.32
N TYR A 565 14.72 4.94 -12.13
CA TYR A 565 15.23 5.96 -11.23
C TYR A 565 16.28 6.83 -11.92
N ASP A 566 16.11 8.14 -11.84
CA ASP A 566 17.09 9.14 -12.26
C ASP A 566 16.99 10.38 -11.35
N ARG A 567 18.08 11.12 -11.29
CA ARG A 567 18.14 12.42 -10.61
C ARG A 567 17.37 13.47 -11.41
N ALA A 568 17.10 14.62 -10.77
CA ALA A 568 16.46 15.73 -11.46
C ALA A 568 17.22 16.09 -12.75
N GLU A 569 16.48 16.44 -13.79
CA GLU A 569 17.04 16.77 -15.12
C GLU A 569 18.08 17.89 -15.03
N CYS A 570 17.89 18.84 -14.10
CA CYS A 570 18.86 19.91 -13.88
C CYS A 570 20.26 19.43 -13.43
N CYS A 571 20.39 18.18 -12.93
CA CYS A 571 21.72 17.60 -12.65
C CYS A 571 22.56 17.38 -13.91
N LYS A 572 21.93 17.28 -15.08
CA LYS A 572 22.60 17.18 -16.40
C LYS A 572 23.06 18.55 -16.91
N THR A 573 22.53 19.63 -16.37
CA THR A 573 22.82 21.02 -16.78
C THR A 573 23.31 21.83 -15.57
N THR A 574 22.40 22.58 -14.91
CA THR A 574 22.71 23.39 -13.74
C THR A 574 21.54 23.35 -12.75
N CYS A 575 21.70 22.67 -11.63
CA CYS A 575 20.72 22.73 -10.56
C CYS A 575 20.86 23.99 -9.65
N GLY A 576 21.84 24.86 -9.90
CA GLY A 576 22.09 26.06 -9.08
C GLY A 576 22.43 25.78 -7.60
N GLY A 577 23.17 26.67 -6.93
CA GLY A 577 23.33 26.68 -5.48
C GLY A 577 23.58 25.31 -4.81
N PHE A 578 22.68 24.93 -3.92
CA PHE A 578 22.71 23.65 -3.21
C PHE A 578 22.65 22.45 -4.16
N GLY A 579 21.75 22.46 -5.15
CA GLY A 579 21.58 21.39 -6.11
C GLY A 579 22.85 21.07 -6.88
N ALA A 580 23.65 22.10 -7.27
CA ALA A 580 24.92 21.91 -7.96
C ALA A 580 25.95 21.12 -7.15
N LYS A 581 25.95 21.23 -5.81
CA LYS A 581 26.81 20.45 -4.93
C LYS A 581 26.35 19.00 -4.86
N VAL A 582 25.05 18.78 -4.72
CA VAL A 582 24.45 17.45 -4.57
C VAL A 582 24.57 16.65 -5.85
N CYS A 583 24.38 17.25 -7.02
CA CYS A 583 24.52 16.60 -8.31
C CYS A 583 25.96 16.10 -8.61
N LYS A 584 26.97 16.55 -7.85
CA LYS A 584 28.33 16.02 -7.95
C LYS A 584 28.51 14.64 -7.32
N ARG A 585 27.57 14.21 -6.47
CA ARG A 585 27.59 12.84 -5.93
C ARG A 585 27.42 11.84 -7.08
N PRO A 586 28.04 10.65 -7.03
CA PRO A 586 27.75 9.58 -7.96
C PRO A 586 26.26 9.26 -7.97
N ILE A 587 25.72 8.90 -9.12
CA ILE A 587 24.37 8.31 -9.17
C ILE A 587 24.39 6.96 -8.46
N LEU A 588 23.38 6.68 -7.66
CA LEU A 588 23.34 5.45 -6.87
C LEU A 588 23.16 4.21 -7.76
N SER A 589 23.95 3.18 -7.50
CA SER A 589 23.86 1.89 -8.16
C SER A 589 24.06 0.77 -7.11
N PRO A 590 22.98 0.07 -6.65
CA PRO A 590 21.58 0.30 -7.05
C PRO A 590 21.05 1.69 -6.67
N PRO A 591 19.91 2.15 -7.23
CA PRO A 591 18.97 1.47 -8.13
C PRO A 591 19.39 1.41 -9.60
N THR A 592 20.23 2.36 -10.09
CA THR A 592 20.58 2.45 -11.52
C THR A 592 21.43 1.26 -11.99
N GLY A 593 21.21 0.86 -13.25
CA GLY A 593 22.03 -0.14 -13.91
C GLY A 593 21.85 -1.58 -13.40
N GLN A 594 20.78 -1.84 -12.66
CA GLN A 594 20.49 -3.15 -12.11
C GLN A 594 19.41 -3.91 -12.89
N PRO A 595 19.33 -5.25 -12.77
CA PRO A 595 18.13 -5.98 -13.13
C PRO A 595 16.90 -5.38 -12.41
N PRO A 596 15.71 -5.34 -13.05
CA PRO A 596 14.56 -4.62 -12.52
C PRO A 596 14.22 -4.90 -11.05
N LEU A 597 14.23 -6.16 -10.63
CA LEU A 597 13.96 -6.57 -9.24
C LEU A 597 15.05 -6.16 -8.23
N LYS A 598 16.23 -5.75 -8.70
CA LYS A 598 17.35 -5.28 -7.87
C LYS A 598 17.54 -3.76 -7.96
N SER A 599 16.65 -3.07 -8.69
CA SER A 599 16.70 -1.60 -8.85
C SER A 599 16.08 -0.89 -7.64
N TYR A 600 16.61 -1.18 -6.45
CA TYR A 600 16.16 -0.61 -5.18
C TYR A 600 17.35 -0.33 -4.27
N ALA A 601 17.31 0.78 -3.59
CA ALA A 601 18.21 1.14 -2.50
C ALA A 601 17.41 1.89 -1.43
N GLU A 602 17.87 1.84 -0.19
CA GLU A 602 17.29 2.57 0.93
C GLU A 602 18.01 3.91 1.04
N PHE A 603 17.31 5.00 0.78
CA PHE A 603 17.78 6.39 0.91
C PHE A 603 16.58 7.34 0.90
N ASN A 604 16.71 8.50 1.55
CA ASN A 604 15.63 9.49 1.63
C ASN A 604 16.05 10.90 1.21
N ASP A 605 17.03 11.01 0.33
CA ASP A 605 17.44 12.28 -0.26
C ASP A 605 16.33 12.85 -1.17
N GLY A 606 15.89 14.05 -0.88
CA GLY A 606 14.92 14.79 -1.68
C GLY A 606 15.49 15.28 -3.01
N TRP A 607 14.89 16.34 -3.55
CA TRP A 607 15.41 16.99 -4.75
C TRP A 607 16.87 17.47 -4.54
N PRO A 608 17.76 17.29 -5.50
CA PRO A 608 17.62 16.76 -6.85
C PRO A 608 17.92 15.25 -7.01
N LEU A 609 18.02 14.48 -5.92
CA LEU A 609 18.33 13.04 -5.97
C LEU A 609 17.09 12.15 -6.09
N ASN A 610 15.89 12.68 -5.81
CA ASN A 610 14.60 12.07 -6.12
C ASN A 610 14.39 10.65 -5.55
N SER A 611 14.80 10.42 -4.29
CA SER A 611 14.59 9.11 -3.64
C SER A 611 13.11 8.72 -3.58
N TRP A 612 12.21 9.70 -3.63
CA TRP A 612 10.76 9.46 -3.68
C TRP A 612 10.34 8.47 -4.77
N SER A 613 11.03 8.42 -5.91
CA SER A 613 10.69 7.47 -6.97
C SER A 613 11.02 6.00 -6.66
N VAL A 614 11.66 5.74 -5.51
CA VAL A 614 12.09 4.41 -5.04
C VAL A 614 11.55 4.09 -3.65
N THR A 615 11.75 5.00 -2.68
CA THR A 615 11.54 4.72 -1.25
C THR A 615 10.33 5.42 -0.64
N GLU A 616 9.67 6.33 -1.37
CA GLU A 616 8.51 7.04 -0.85
C GLU A 616 7.36 6.09 -0.52
N ASN A 617 6.71 6.30 0.62
CA ASN A 617 5.41 5.74 0.91
C ASN A 617 4.31 6.55 0.21
N SER A 618 3.13 5.97 0.06
CA SER A 618 1.90 6.68 -0.32
C SER A 618 0.69 5.97 0.28
N ASN A 619 -0.33 6.73 0.66
CA ASN A 619 -1.60 6.12 1.10
C ASN A 619 -2.20 5.22 0.02
N GLY A 620 -2.02 5.55 -1.26
CA GLY A 620 -2.45 4.70 -2.38
C GLY A 620 -1.75 3.35 -2.39
N TYR A 621 -0.45 3.32 -2.09
CA TYR A 621 0.33 2.08 -1.97
C TYR A 621 -0.11 1.27 -0.75
N GLN A 622 -0.21 1.94 0.38
CA GLN A 622 -0.60 1.35 1.66
C GLN A 622 -1.97 0.69 1.58
N ILE A 623 -2.95 1.36 1.00
CA ILE A 623 -4.32 0.85 0.88
C ILE A 623 -4.39 -0.34 -0.09
N ALA A 624 -3.64 -0.32 -1.19
CA ALA A 624 -3.53 -1.47 -2.08
C ALA A 624 -2.96 -2.70 -1.35
N TYR A 625 -1.93 -2.49 -0.52
CA TYR A 625 -1.34 -3.53 0.31
C TYR A 625 -2.30 -4.02 1.39
N LEU A 626 -2.94 -3.13 2.15
CA LEU A 626 -3.94 -3.48 3.17
C LEU A 626 -5.08 -4.31 2.59
N ARG A 627 -5.55 -3.97 1.39
CA ARG A 627 -6.59 -4.71 0.68
C ARG A 627 -6.15 -6.14 0.35
N LEU A 628 -4.90 -6.34 -0.10
CA LEU A 628 -4.33 -7.66 -0.34
C LEU A 628 -4.14 -8.42 0.97
N LEU A 629 -3.43 -7.84 1.93
CA LEU A 629 -3.08 -8.45 3.21
C LEU A 629 -4.31 -8.91 3.99
N SER A 630 -5.39 -8.11 4.00
CA SER A 630 -6.64 -8.43 4.69
C SER A 630 -7.32 -9.73 4.22
N LYS A 631 -6.93 -10.30 3.07
CA LYS A 631 -7.46 -11.59 2.59
C LYS A 631 -6.76 -12.78 3.24
N TYR A 632 -5.62 -12.54 3.88
CA TYR A 632 -4.77 -13.55 4.51
C TYR A 632 -4.66 -13.37 6.03
N ALA A 633 -5.06 -12.23 6.60
CA ALA A 633 -5.22 -12.02 8.04
C ALA A 633 -6.51 -12.66 8.57
N ARG A 634 -6.52 -12.94 9.89
CA ARG A 634 -7.66 -13.58 10.60
C ARG A 634 -7.93 -12.90 11.94
#